data_d8cebfec9811d6e26c26bcf5d6941873
#
_entry.id   d8cebfec9811d6e26c26bcf5d6941873
#
_cell.length_a   1.000
_cell.length_b   1.000
_cell.length_c   1.000
_cell.angle_alpha   90.00
_cell.angle_beta   90.00
_cell.angle_gamma   90.00
#
_symmetry.space_group_name_H-M   'P 1'
#
loop_
_entity.id
_entity.type
_entity.pdbx_description
1 polymer ?
#
loop_
_entity_poly.entity_id
_entity_poly.type
_entity_poly.pdbx_seq_one_letter_code
_entity_poly.pdbx_strand_id
1 'polypeptide(L)'
;MRALIIALAAAAVTFPAAAQEKPVELKKAPGLDTVEANCSGCHSLDYIAMNSPFPSAALWNAEVTKMIKAFGAPISEADAKVIAEYLKKNYGS
;
A
#
# COMPACT_ATOMS: atom_id res chain seq x y z
N MET A 1 45.69 -29.18 37.63
CA MET A 1 45.30 -28.16 36.62
C MET A 1 43.91 -28.44 36.13
N ARG A 2 42.99 -27.63 36.54
CA ARG A 2 41.61 -27.77 36.09
C ARG A 2 41.38 -26.77 34.97
N ALA A 3 41.25 -27.30 33.76
CA ALA A 3 40.86 -26.47 32.63
C ALA A 3 39.36 -26.11 32.77
N LEU A 4 39.10 -24.85 33.01
CA LEU A 4 37.74 -24.32 32.93
C LEU A 4 37.37 -24.18 31.46
N ILE A 5 36.56 -25.11 30.98
CA ILE A 5 35.97 -24.98 29.66
C ILE A 5 34.75 -24.04 29.84
N ILE A 6 34.95 -22.78 29.50
CA ILE A 6 33.84 -21.86 29.38
C ILE A 6 33.18 -22.18 28.07
N ALA A 7 32.10 -22.96 28.15
CA ALA A 7 31.22 -23.10 27.00
C ALA A 7 30.49 -21.78 26.79
N LEU A 8 30.97 -21.01 25.83
CA LEU A 8 30.25 -19.84 25.36
C LEU A 8 29.03 -20.34 24.58
N ALA A 9 27.89 -20.36 25.23
CA ALA A 9 26.63 -20.58 24.55
C ALA A 9 26.36 -19.35 23.71
N ALA A 10 26.65 -19.42 22.41
CA ALA A 10 26.21 -18.42 21.47
C ALA A 10 24.68 -18.50 21.38
N ALA A 11 24.00 -17.58 22.04
CA ALA A 11 22.57 -17.40 21.84
C ALA A 11 22.38 -16.91 20.43
N ALA A 12 21.97 -17.78 19.51
CA ALA A 12 21.54 -17.40 18.21
C ALA A 12 20.23 -16.62 18.37
N VAL A 13 20.32 -15.28 18.26
CA VAL A 13 19.14 -14.44 18.21
C VAL A 13 18.55 -14.60 16.82
N THR A 14 17.63 -15.54 16.69
CA THR A 14 16.81 -15.62 15.48
C THR A 14 15.78 -14.50 15.55
N PHE A 15 15.99 -13.46 14.75
CA PHE A 15 14.91 -12.52 14.50
C PHE A 15 13.83 -13.25 13.70
N PRO A 16 12.60 -13.33 14.21
CA PRO A 16 11.54 -13.89 13.41
C PRO A 16 11.40 -13.06 12.12
N ALA A 17 11.30 -13.75 10.99
CA ALA A 17 11.03 -13.12 9.69
C ALA A 17 9.65 -12.46 9.62
N ALA A 18 9.07 -12.11 10.76
CA ALA A 18 7.77 -11.47 10.93
C ALA A 18 7.74 -10.02 10.44
N ALA A 19 8.84 -9.52 9.89
CA ALA A 19 8.88 -8.23 9.22
C ALA A 19 8.35 -8.29 7.79
N GLN A 20 7.87 -9.44 7.32
CA GLN A 20 7.15 -9.50 6.06
C GLN A 20 5.71 -9.08 6.29
N GLU A 21 5.48 -7.78 6.14
CA GLU A 21 4.14 -7.27 6.02
C GLU A 21 3.46 -7.94 4.83
N LYS A 22 2.28 -8.50 5.06
CA LYS A 22 1.47 -9.00 3.96
C LYS A 22 1.13 -7.84 3.05
N PRO A 23 1.33 -7.96 1.73
CA PRO A 23 0.84 -6.94 0.79
C PRO A 23 -0.64 -6.70 1.04
N VAL A 24 -1.04 -5.43 1.09
CA VAL A 24 -2.45 -5.09 1.21
C VAL A 24 -3.15 -5.53 -0.06
N GLU A 25 -4.17 -6.34 0.10
CA GLU A 25 -5.06 -6.72 -0.98
C GLU A 25 -6.25 -5.75 -1.01
N LEU A 26 -6.34 -5.01 -2.10
CA LEU A 26 -7.49 -4.16 -2.36
C LEU A 26 -8.68 -5.00 -2.82
N LYS A 27 -9.88 -4.43 -2.71
CA LYS A 27 -11.11 -5.11 -3.13
C LYS A 27 -11.06 -5.50 -4.60
N LYS A 28 -11.35 -6.75 -4.89
CA LYS A 28 -11.42 -7.27 -6.26
C LYS A 28 -12.67 -6.74 -6.94
N ALA A 29 -12.49 -5.83 -7.87
CA ALA A 29 -13.56 -5.15 -8.59
C ALA A 29 -13.01 -4.59 -9.91
N PRO A 30 -13.88 -4.19 -10.85
CA PRO A 30 -13.42 -3.54 -12.09
C PRO A 30 -12.56 -2.32 -11.80
N GLY A 31 -11.42 -2.21 -12.45
CA GLY A 31 -10.46 -1.12 -12.27
C GLY A 31 -9.30 -1.42 -11.33
N LEU A 32 -9.33 -2.53 -10.59
CA LEU A 32 -8.25 -2.90 -9.66
C LEU A 32 -6.88 -2.97 -10.35
N ASP A 33 -6.79 -3.61 -11.50
CA ASP A 33 -5.53 -3.74 -12.23
C ASP A 33 -4.93 -2.39 -12.59
N THR A 34 -5.76 -1.44 -12.97
CA THR A 34 -5.34 -0.07 -13.28
C THR A 34 -4.84 0.65 -12.02
N VAL A 35 -5.52 0.47 -10.91
CA VAL A 35 -5.10 1.04 -9.61
C VAL A 35 -3.75 0.46 -9.20
N GLU A 36 -3.59 -0.85 -9.23
CA GLU A 36 -2.33 -1.50 -8.85
C GLU A 36 -1.18 -1.07 -9.74
N ALA A 37 -1.40 -0.98 -11.05
CA ALA A 37 -0.38 -0.61 -12.00
C ALA A 37 0.11 0.85 -11.82
N ASN A 38 -0.78 1.76 -11.46
CA ASN A 38 -0.46 3.18 -11.37
C ASN A 38 -0.12 3.67 -9.96
N CYS A 39 -0.70 3.09 -8.94
CA CYS A 39 -0.59 3.62 -7.57
C CYS A 39 0.55 3.00 -6.77
N SER A 40 1.00 1.79 -7.10
CA SER A 40 2.07 1.10 -6.36
C SER A 40 3.47 1.65 -6.59
N GLY A 41 3.65 2.52 -7.60
CA GLY A 41 4.97 3.02 -7.98
C GLY A 41 5.57 4.06 -7.05
N CYS A 42 4.76 4.74 -6.24
CA CYS A 42 5.21 5.85 -5.40
C CYS A 42 5.10 5.54 -3.91
N HIS A 43 4.09 4.81 -3.50
CA HIS A 43 3.88 4.43 -2.10
C HIS A 43 3.03 3.17 -2.02
N SER A 44 2.88 2.64 -0.82
CA SER A 44 2.12 1.43 -0.60
C SER A 44 0.61 1.63 -0.83
N LEU A 45 -0.05 0.59 -1.33
CA LEU A 45 -1.50 0.60 -1.58
C LEU A 45 -2.33 0.59 -0.29
N ASP A 46 -1.76 0.25 0.85
CA ASP A 46 -2.45 0.31 2.14
C ASP A 46 -2.90 1.73 2.50
N TYR A 47 -2.29 2.74 1.90
CA TYR A 47 -2.73 4.12 2.05
C TYR A 47 -4.20 4.32 1.64
N ILE A 48 -4.65 3.59 0.63
CA ILE A 48 -6.05 3.62 0.19
C ILE A 48 -6.96 3.06 1.29
N ALA A 49 -6.63 1.90 1.82
CA ALA A 49 -7.42 1.25 2.86
C ALA A 49 -7.41 2.06 4.17
N MET A 50 -6.28 2.67 4.51
CA MET A 50 -6.14 3.48 5.72
C MET A 50 -6.98 4.77 5.70
N ASN A 51 -7.20 5.34 4.54
CA ASN A 51 -7.98 6.56 4.37
C ASN A 51 -9.45 6.31 4.03
N SER A 52 -9.84 5.05 3.97
CA SER A 52 -11.23 4.68 3.67
C SER A 52 -12.05 4.50 4.96
N PRO A 53 -13.33 4.83 4.93
CA PRO A 53 -14.01 5.56 3.86
C PRO A 53 -13.83 7.08 4.02
N PHE A 54 -13.58 7.77 2.92
CA PHE A 54 -13.68 9.23 2.93
C PHE A 54 -15.13 9.67 3.15
N PRO A 55 -15.36 10.91 3.69
CA PRO A 55 -16.69 11.42 3.93
C PRO A 55 -17.56 11.54 2.68
N SER A 56 -16.96 11.63 1.50
CA SER A 56 -17.66 11.67 0.22
C SER A 56 -16.82 11.07 -0.90
N ALA A 57 -17.50 10.54 -1.91
CA ALA A 57 -16.85 10.03 -3.11
C ALA A 57 -16.07 11.12 -3.87
N ALA A 58 -16.48 12.38 -3.76
CA ALA A 58 -15.80 13.51 -4.40
C ALA A 58 -14.36 13.70 -3.89
N LEU A 59 -14.05 13.32 -2.66
CA LEU A 59 -12.69 13.38 -2.13
C LEU A 59 -11.73 12.45 -2.87
N TRP A 60 -12.19 11.30 -3.33
CA TRP A 60 -11.35 10.43 -4.14
C TRP A 60 -10.96 11.05 -5.48
N ASN A 61 -11.88 11.78 -6.14
CA ASN A 61 -11.55 12.55 -7.34
C ASN A 61 -10.47 13.59 -7.04
N ALA A 62 -10.61 14.32 -5.95
CA ALA A 62 -9.65 15.34 -5.54
C ALA A 62 -8.28 14.71 -5.23
N GLU A 63 -8.24 13.56 -4.58
CA GLU A 63 -6.99 12.87 -4.28
C GLU A 63 -6.29 12.37 -5.54
N VAL A 64 -7.00 11.76 -6.49
CA VAL A 64 -6.42 11.33 -7.76
C VAL A 64 -5.88 12.52 -8.54
N THR A 65 -6.62 13.60 -8.60
CA THR A 65 -6.19 14.85 -9.25
C THR A 65 -4.92 15.41 -8.58
N LYS A 66 -4.87 15.38 -7.26
CA LYS A 66 -3.71 15.86 -6.50
C LYS A 66 -2.46 15.02 -6.79
N MET A 67 -2.58 13.68 -6.88
CA MET A 67 -1.46 12.82 -7.23
C MET A 67 -0.89 13.19 -8.60
N ILE A 68 -1.73 13.51 -9.57
CA ILE A 68 -1.30 13.87 -10.92
C ILE A 68 -0.71 15.27 -10.96
N LYS A 69 -1.43 16.27 -10.44
CA LYS A 69 -1.08 17.69 -10.60
C LYS A 69 -0.04 18.17 -9.60
N ALA A 70 -0.14 17.76 -8.35
CA ALA A 70 0.77 18.21 -7.30
C ALA A 70 2.01 17.33 -7.18
N PHE A 71 1.88 16.03 -7.37
CA PHE A 71 2.97 15.07 -7.19
C PHE A 71 3.52 14.49 -8.50
N GLY A 72 2.93 14.86 -9.64
CA GLY A 72 3.44 14.48 -10.95
C GLY A 72 3.26 13.00 -11.31
N ALA A 73 2.28 12.32 -10.75
CA ALA A 73 2.04 10.91 -11.08
C ALA A 73 1.75 10.76 -12.59
N PRO A 74 2.47 9.86 -13.30
CA PRO A 74 2.34 9.70 -14.75
C PRO A 74 1.11 8.83 -15.09
N ILE A 75 -0.09 9.35 -14.81
CA ILE A 75 -1.35 8.65 -15.01
C ILE A 75 -2.09 9.30 -16.18
N SER A 76 -2.50 8.51 -17.16
CA SER A 76 -3.30 8.99 -18.29
C SER A 76 -4.69 9.41 -17.81
N GLU A 77 -5.37 10.28 -18.59
CA GLU A 77 -6.74 10.70 -18.28
C GLU A 77 -7.71 9.51 -18.24
N ALA A 78 -7.54 8.55 -19.15
CA ALA A 78 -8.35 7.34 -19.19
C ALA A 78 -8.17 6.51 -17.91
N ASP A 79 -6.93 6.30 -17.50
CA ASP A 79 -6.61 5.56 -16.27
C ASP A 79 -7.08 6.31 -15.02
N ALA A 80 -6.95 7.64 -15.02
CA ALA A 80 -7.42 8.47 -13.90
C ALA A 80 -8.92 8.30 -13.66
N LYS A 81 -9.72 8.21 -14.72
CA LYS A 81 -11.16 7.94 -14.62
C LYS A 81 -11.44 6.55 -14.04
N VAL A 82 -10.75 5.54 -14.53
CA VAL A 82 -10.90 4.16 -14.03
C VAL A 82 -10.54 4.09 -12.55
N ILE A 83 -9.42 4.70 -12.17
CA ILE A 83 -8.95 4.74 -10.77
C ILE A 83 -9.98 5.46 -9.88
N ALA A 84 -10.43 6.63 -10.29
CA ALA A 84 -11.40 7.40 -9.51
C ALA A 84 -12.72 6.65 -9.32
N GLU A 85 -13.22 6.00 -10.37
CA GLU A 85 -14.44 5.19 -10.28
C GLU A 85 -14.26 3.99 -9.35
N TYR A 86 -13.13 3.30 -9.45
CA TYR A 86 -12.83 2.19 -8.56
C TYR A 86 -12.80 2.64 -7.09
N LEU A 87 -12.10 3.73 -6.80
CA LEU A 87 -11.96 4.24 -5.44
C LEU A 87 -13.28 4.75 -4.87
N LYS A 88 -14.05 5.47 -5.67
CA LYS A 88 -15.38 5.94 -5.24
C LYS A 88 -16.32 4.79 -4.90
N LYS A 89 -16.31 3.76 -5.71
CA LYS A 89 -17.24 2.64 -5.60
C LYS A 89 -16.88 1.69 -4.46
N ASN A 90 -15.60 1.48 -4.22
CA ASN A 90 -15.13 0.47 -3.28
C ASN A 90 -14.62 1.04 -1.95
N TYR A 91 -14.21 2.29 -1.92
CA TYR A 91 -13.61 2.96 -0.75
C TYR A 91 -14.22 4.33 -0.45
N GLY A 92 -15.21 4.76 -1.18
CA GLY A 92 -15.98 5.98 -0.90
C GLY A 92 -17.19 5.69 -0.02
N SER A 93 -17.66 6.69 0.68
CA SER A 93 -18.92 6.65 1.44
C SER A 93 -20.06 7.31 0.67
#